data_0b09b222328b0275aeef7a07ef54e01d
#
_entry.id   0b09b222328b0275aeef7a07ef54e01d
#
_cell.length_a   1.000
_cell.length_b   1.000
_cell.length_c   1.000
_cell.angle_alpha   90.00
_cell.angle_beta   90.00
_cell.angle_gamma   90.00
#
_symmetry.space_group_name_H-M   'P 1'
#
loop_
_entity.id
_entity.type
_entity.pdbx_description
1 polymer ?
#
loop_
_entity_poly.entity_id
_entity_poly.type
_entity_poly.pdbx_seq_one_letter_code
_entity_poly.pdbx_strand_id
1 'polypeptide(L)'
;MNEVKKSDGKIILFIDELHTSVGAGKTDGAMDAGNLLKPMLARGELHCIGATTLDEYRQYIEKDPALERRFQPVQVDEPTVEDTISILRGLKERYEVFHGVKISDNALIAAATLSDRYITDRFLPDKAIDLVDEACAMIKTEMDSMPSEMDDLAHRITQLQIEQVSLKKETDALSQSRLRDLEKELEIGRAHV
;
A
#
# COMPACT_ATOMS: atom_id res chain seq x y z
N MET A 1 -29.06 6.59 2.92
CA MET A 1 -29.80 7.19 4.07
C MET A 1 -31.24 6.65 4.20
N ASN A 2 -32.06 6.65 3.15
CA ASN A 2 -33.45 6.16 3.24
C ASN A 2 -33.58 4.67 3.57
N GLU A 3 -32.64 3.85 3.13
CA GLU A 3 -32.59 2.40 3.44
C GLU A 3 -32.19 2.18 4.90
N VAL A 4 -31.24 2.95 5.40
CA VAL A 4 -30.80 2.88 6.82
C VAL A 4 -31.97 3.21 7.74
N LYS A 5 -32.75 4.27 7.43
CA LYS A 5 -33.96 4.61 8.18
C LYS A 5 -35.00 3.50 8.22
N LYS A 6 -35.18 2.81 7.08
CA LYS A 6 -36.17 1.73 6.96
C LYS A 6 -35.73 0.42 7.63
N SER A 7 -34.45 0.30 7.99
CA SER A 7 -33.91 -0.91 8.59
C SER A 7 -34.24 -1.11 10.07
N ASP A 8 -34.83 -0.08 10.70
CA ASP A 8 -35.23 -0.11 12.12
C ASP A 8 -34.08 -0.58 13.07
N GLY A 9 -32.91 0.06 12.89
CA GLY A 9 -31.73 -0.21 13.69
C GLY A 9 -30.92 -1.46 13.34
N LYS A 10 -31.29 -2.21 12.28
CA LYS A 10 -30.56 -3.42 11.85
C LYS A 10 -29.27 -3.11 11.09
N ILE A 11 -29.08 -1.86 10.63
CA ILE A 11 -27.90 -1.40 9.91
C ILE A 11 -27.13 -0.45 10.82
N ILE A 12 -25.84 -0.74 11.04
CA ILE A 12 -24.90 0.15 11.69
C ILE A 12 -24.11 0.85 10.60
N LEU A 13 -24.16 2.18 10.59
CA LEU A 13 -23.39 2.99 9.65
C LEU A 13 -22.01 3.25 10.23
N PHE A 14 -20.95 2.90 9.49
CA PHE A 14 -19.59 3.31 9.82
C PHE A 14 -19.23 4.56 9.02
N ILE A 15 -18.73 5.59 9.69
CA ILE A 15 -18.28 6.86 9.07
C ILE A 15 -16.84 7.07 9.48
N ASP A 16 -15.94 6.91 8.51
CA ASP A 16 -14.55 7.27 8.68
C ASP A 16 -14.39 8.80 8.59
N GLU A 17 -13.41 9.35 9.29
CA GLU A 17 -13.19 10.80 9.37
C GLU A 17 -14.48 11.59 9.65
N LEU A 18 -15.21 11.19 10.68
CA LEU A 18 -16.51 11.79 11.05
C LEU A 18 -16.46 13.34 11.09
N HIS A 19 -15.32 13.90 11.49
CA HIS A 19 -15.11 15.35 11.57
C HIS A 19 -15.25 16.05 10.23
N THR A 20 -14.92 15.42 9.11
CA THR A 20 -15.09 15.99 7.76
C THR A 20 -16.55 16.19 7.42
N SER A 21 -17.41 15.26 7.86
CA SER A 21 -18.85 15.31 7.65
C SER A 21 -19.55 16.34 8.54
N VAL A 22 -18.95 16.69 9.69
CA VAL A 22 -19.54 17.61 10.69
C VAL A 22 -18.97 19.02 10.56
N GLY A 23 -17.69 19.16 10.20
CA GLY A 23 -16.99 20.45 10.08
C GLY A 23 -17.15 21.16 8.75
N ALA A 24 -17.73 20.52 7.74
CA ALA A 24 -17.82 21.03 6.37
C ALA A 24 -18.80 22.20 6.18
N GLY A 25 -19.52 22.60 7.22
CA GLY A 25 -20.55 23.66 7.17
C GLY A 25 -20.06 25.10 6.95
N LYS A 26 -18.78 25.31 6.58
CA LYS A 26 -18.21 26.65 6.35
C LYS A 26 -17.88 26.98 4.89
N THR A 27 -18.11 26.09 3.95
CA THR A 27 -17.96 26.37 2.53
C THR A 27 -19.33 26.45 1.86
N ASP A 28 -19.63 27.59 1.25
CA ASP A 28 -20.85 27.83 0.50
C ASP A 28 -21.10 26.73 -0.54
N GLY A 29 -22.19 25.96 -0.37
CA GLY A 29 -22.68 24.97 -1.33
C GLY A 29 -22.51 23.50 -1.00
N ALA A 30 -21.80 23.11 0.06
CA ALA A 30 -21.82 21.73 0.55
C ALA A 30 -23.02 21.51 1.46
N MET A 31 -23.92 20.60 1.10
CA MET A 31 -24.96 20.14 2.02
C MET A 31 -24.26 19.57 3.27
N ASP A 32 -24.36 20.26 4.39
CA ASP A 32 -23.76 19.88 5.65
C ASP A 32 -24.34 18.52 6.08
N ALA A 33 -23.57 17.45 5.84
CA ALA A 33 -23.95 16.11 6.24
C ALA A 33 -24.22 16.02 7.75
N GLY A 34 -23.58 16.88 8.55
CA GLY A 34 -23.83 17.02 9.97
C GLY A 34 -25.27 17.43 10.27
N ASN A 35 -25.86 18.34 9.50
CA ASN A 35 -27.24 18.77 9.66
C ASN A 35 -28.26 17.67 9.30
N LEU A 36 -27.88 16.70 8.48
CA LEU A 36 -28.69 15.52 8.19
C LEU A 36 -28.53 14.42 9.26
N LEU A 37 -27.32 14.24 9.77
CA LEU A 37 -27.02 13.21 10.79
C LEU A 37 -27.58 13.55 12.16
N LYS A 38 -27.44 14.81 12.62
CA LYS A 38 -27.88 15.27 13.94
C LYS A 38 -29.35 14.95 14.25
N PRO A 39 -30.34 15.24 13.39
CA PRO A 39 -31.74 14.91 13.64
C PRO A 39 -31.99 13.39 13.70
N MET A 40 -31.30 12.60 12.87
CA MET A 40 -31.47 11.15 12.80
C MET A 40 -30.89 10.46 14.05
N LEU A 41 -29.70 10.89 14.49
CA LEU A 41 -29.10 10.47 15.75
C LEU A 41 -29.98 10.88 16.95
N ALA A 42 -30.58 12.08 16.90
CA ALA A 42 -31.47 12.57 17.95
C ALA A 42 -32.73 11.72 18.15
N ARG A 43 -33.27 11.18 17.07
CA ARG A 43 -34.47 10.34 17.09
C ARG A 43 -34.18 8.85 17.26
N GLY A 44 -32.90 8.45 17.36
CA GLY A 44 -32.51 7.03 17.41
C GLY A 44 -32.76 6.27 16.09
N GLU A 45 -32.99 6.99 15.00
CA GLU A 45 -33.22 6.39 13.67
C GLU A 45 -31.93 5.89 13.00
N LEU A 46 -30.77 6.25 13.58
CA LEU A 46 -29.45 5.93 13.05
C LEU A 46 -28.55 5.35 14.16
N HIS A 47 -28.08 4.13 13.95
CA HIS A 47 -26.95 3.58 14.71
C HIS A 47 -25.67 3.81 13.92
N CYS A 48 -24.70 4.47 14.53
CA CYS A 48 -23.50 4.94 13.83
C CYS A 48 -22.26 4.73 14.68
N ILE A 49 -21.18 4.30 14.02
CA ILE A 49 -19.83 4.28 14.55
C ILE A 49 -19.04 5.32 13.74
N GLY A 50 -18.52 6.34 14.41
CA GLY A 50 -17.67 7.35 13.78
C GLY A 50 -16.21 7.16 14.20
N ALA A 51 -15.28 7.19 13.23
CA ALA A 51 -13.86 7.23 13.50
C ALA A 51 -13.31 8.64 13.28
N THR A 52 -12.39 9.08 14.13
CA THR A 52 -11.70 10.38 14.02
C THR A 52 -10.45 10.37 14.91
N THR A 53 -9.57 11.34 14.72
CA THR A 53 -8.41 11.53 15.60
C THR A 53 -8.81 12.23 16.92
N LEU A 54 -8.00 12.12 17.96
CA LEU A 54 -8.25 12.78 19.25
C LEU A 54 -8.32 14.30 19.13
N ASP A 55 -7.47 14.90 18.31
CA ASP A 55 -7.43 16.35 18.13
C ASP A 55 -8.66 16.86 17.39
N GLU A 56 -9.09 16.15 16.36
CA GLU A 56 -10.29 16.46 15.59
C GLU A 56 -11.57 16.20 16.38
N TYR A 57 -11.57 15.15 17.23
CA TYR A 57 -12.66 14.92 18.17
C TYR A 57 -12.84 16.13 19.10
N ARG A 58 -11.77 16.62 19.73
CA ARG A 58 -11.78 17.79 20.61
C ARG A 58 -12.21 19.07 19.87
N GLN A 59 -11.79 19.19 18.60
CA GLN A 59 -12.03 20.39 17.84
C GLN A 59 -13.46 20.46 17.28
N TYR A 60 -14.03 19.34 16.82
CA TYR A 60 -15.28 19.32 16.05
C TYR A 60 -16.44 18.59 16.74
N ILE A 61 -16.18 17.54 17.52
CA ILE A 61 -17.24 16.72 18.12
C ILE A 61 -17.55 17.20 19.55
N GLU A 62 -16.54 17.31 20.39
CA GLU A 62 -16.69 17.72 21.80
C GLU A 62 -17.26 19.15 21.95
N LYS A 63 -16.96 20.05 21.01
CA LYS A 63 -17.49 21.42 21.03
C LYS A 63 -18.92 21.53 20.52
N ASP A 64 -19.48 20.48 19.94
CA ASP A 64 -20.86 20.44 19.50
C ASP A 64 -21.73 19.64 20.47
N PRO A 65 -22.50 20.30 21.38
CA PRO A 65 -23.29 19.62 22.39
C PRO A 65 -24.34 18.65 21.84
N ALA A 66 -24.70 18.82 20.54
CA ALA A 66 -25.66 17.94 19.89
C ALA A 66 -25.01 16.61 19.48
N LEU A 67 -23.71 16.59 19.18
CA LEU A 67 -22.96 15.39 18.84
C LEU A 67 -22.37 14.72 20.08
N GLU A 68 -21.78 15.50 20.98
CA GLU A 68 -21.18 15.01 22.22
C GLU A 68 -22.14 14.11 23.02
N ARG A 69 -23.40 14.51 23.13
CA ARG A 69 -24.44 13.75 23.86
C ARG A 69 -24.89 12.48 23.16
N ARG A 70 -24.49 12.25 21.92
CA ARG A 70 -24.97 11.15 21.08
C ARG A 70 -23.90 10.15 20.68
N PHE A 71 -22.65 10.51 20.86
CA PHE A 71 -21.51 9.63 20.64
C PHE A 71 -20.83 9.32 21.97
N GLN A 72 -20.73 8.04 22.30
CA GLN A 72 -19.89 7.57 23.39
C GLN A 72 -18.47 7.43 22.86
N PRO A 73 -17.49 8.21 23.37
CA PRO A 73 -16.12 8.07 22.95
C PRO A 73 -15.54 6.71 23.38
N VAL A 74 -14.87 6.04 22.46
CA VAL A 74 -14.10 4.82 22.69
C VAL A 74 -12.69 5.11 22.20
N GLN A 75 -11.76 5.25 23.13
CA GLN A 75 -10.36 5.47 22.79
C GLN A 75 -9.73 4.15 22.33
N VAL A 76 -9.03 4.21 21.21
CA VAL A 76 -8.23 3.10 20.68
C VAL A 76 -6.77 3.52 20.78
N ASP A 77 -6.05 2.91 21.68
CA ASP A 77 -4.64 3.17 21.91
C ASP A 77 -3.77 2.42 20.89
N GLU A 78 -2.53 2.89 20.72
CA GLU A 78 -1.51 2.21 19.93
C GLU A 78 -1.25 0.81 20.53
N PRO A 79 -1.25 -0.26 19.73
CA PRO A 79 -0.97 -1.61 20.21
C PRO A 79 0.50 -1.73 20.65
N THR A 80 0.76 -2.67 21.57
CA THR A 80 2.11 -3.03 21.97
C THR A 80 2.86 -3.73 20.84
N VAL A 81 4.19 -3.89 20.97
CA VAL A 81 5.00 -4.67 20.03
C VAL A 81 4.50 -6.12 19.94
N GLU A 82 4.14 -6.74 21.07
CA GLU A 82 3.60 -8.09 21.14
C GLU A 82 2.26 -8.22 20.42
N ASP A 83 1.36 -7.24 20.62
CA ASP A 83 0.08 -7.20 19.93
C ASP A 83 0.28 -7.01 18.43
N THR A 84 1.22 -6.14 18.04
CA THR A 84 1.57 -5.90 16.64
C THR A 84 2.11 -7.17 15.96
N ILE A 85 2.98 -7.95 16.64
CA ILE A 85 3.44 -9.25 16.10
C ILE A 85 2.25 -10.18 15.86
N SER A 86 1.28 -10.20 16.78
CA SER A 86 0.07 -11.03 16.64
C SER A 86 -0.79 -10.58 15.47
N ILE A 87 -0.93 -9.27 15.26
CA ILE A 87 -1.62 -8.69 14.10
C ILE A 87 -0.91 -9.07 12.80
N LEU A 88 0.42 -8.91 12.73
CA LEU A 88 1.22 -9.25 11.55
C LEU A 88 1.12 -10.75 11.21
N ARG A 89 1.11 -11.64 12.21
CA ARG A 89 0.87 -13.08 11.99
C ARG A 89 -0.51 -13.34 11.37
N GLY A 90 -1.53 -12.60 11.80
CA GLY A 90 -2.87 -12.69 11.21
C GLY A 90 -2.95 -12.18 9.77
N LEU A 91 -2.09 -11.24 9.38
CA LEU A 91 -2.03 -10.67 8.04
C LEU A 91 -1.08 -11.43 7.10
N LYS A 92 -0.13 -12.20 7.64
CA LYS A 92 0.96 -12.88 6.93
C LYS A 92 0.51 -13.56 5.64
N GLU A 93 -0.48 -14.45 5.72
CA GLU A 93 -0.94 -15.25 4.59
C GLU A 93 -1.44 -14.36 3.43
N ARG A 94 -2.11 -13.26 3.74
CA ARG A 94 -2.61 -12.32 2.73
C ARG A 94 -1.46 -11.63 1.99
N TYR A 95 -0.42 -11.21 2.70
CA TYR A 95 0.76 -10.59 2.11
C TYR A 95 1.59 -11.60 1.31
N GLU A 96 1.75 -12.84 1.81
CA GLU A 96 2.41 -13.91 1.07
C GLU A 96 1.73 -14.21 -0.27
N VAL A 97 0.40 -14.26 -0.27
CA VAL A 97 -0.39 -14.49 -1.50
C VAL A 97 -0.30 -13.28 -2.45
N PHE A 98 -0.41 -12.07 -1.91
CA PHE A 98 -0.40 -10.84 -2.72
C PHE A 98 0.93 -10.61 -3.42
N HIS A 99 2.04 -10.75 -2.70
CA HIS A 99 3.39 -10.53 -3.23
C HIS A 99 4.01 -11.79 -3.87
N GLY A 100 3.48 -12.97 -3.59
CA GLY A 100 4.06 -14.24 -4.07
C GLY A 100 5.38 -14.61 -3.39
N VAL A 101 5.63 -14.11 -2.18
CA VAL A 101 6.84 -14.33 -1.39
C VAL A 101 6.52 -15.04 -0.09
N LYS A 102 7.51 -15.68 0.54
CA LYS A 102 7.37 -16.29 1.86
C LYS A 102 7.92 -15.37 2.95
N ILE A 103 7.14 -15.20 4.02
CA ILE A 103 7.49 -14.34 5.14
C ILE A 103 7.82 -15.21 6.35
N SER A 104 9.02 -15.10 6.90
CA SER A 104 9.40 -15.82 8.12
C SER A 104 8.80 -15.15 9.37
N ASP A 105 8.57 -15.92 10.44
CA ASP A 105 8.10 -15.34 11.72
C ASP A 105 9.12 -14.34 12.30
N ASN A 106 10.41 -14.63 12.14
CA ASN A 106 11.46 -13.70 12.56
C ASN A 106 11.41 -12.35 11.83
N ALA A 107 10.98 -12.32 10.56
CA ALA A 107 10.81 -11.07 9.82
C ALA A 107 9.66 -10.23 10.41
N LEU A 108 8.57 -10.86 10.83
CA LEU A 108 7.45 -10.17 11.48
C LEU A 108 7.86 -9.59 12.85
N ILE A 109 8.60 -10.35 13.63
CA ILE A 109 9.15 -9.90 14.92
C ILE A 109 10.11 -8.72 14.70
N ALA A 110 11.00 -8.84 13.70
CA ALA A 110 11.92 -7.77 13.36
C ALA A 110 11.18 -6.50 12.87
N ALA A 111 10.17 -6.65 12.02
CA ALA A 111 9.37 -5.53 11.52
C ALA A 111 8.69 -4.77 12.67
N ALA A 112 8.05 -5.46 13.60
CA ALA A 112 7.42 -4.83 14.76
C ALA A 112 8.45 -4.14 15.67
N THR A 113 9.56 -4.82 16.02
CA THR A 113 10.56 -4.30 16.95
C THR A 113 11.37 -3.14 16.36
N LEU A 114 11.77 -3.26 15.09
CA LEU A 114 12.59 -2.22 14.44
C LEU A 114 11.75 -0.99 14.08
N SER A 115 10.51 -1.17 13.63
CA SER A 115 9.62 -0.04 13.36
C SER A 115 9.32 0.74 14.64
N ASP A 116 9.06 0.06 15.75
CA ASP A 116 8.84 0.71 17.05
C ASP A 116 10.06 1.54 17.48
N ARG A 117 11.25 0.99 17.30
CA ARG A 117 12.50 1.62 17.75
C ARG A 117 12.97 2.77 16.86
N TYR A 118 12.80 2.67 15.54
CA TYR A 118 13.45 3.57 14.58
C TYR A 118 12.50 4.48 13.83
N ILE A 119 11.20 4.15 13.75
CA ILE A 119 10.19 4.98 13.09
C ILE A 119 9.37 5.69 14.16
N THR A 120 9.63 6.98 14.34
CA THR A 120 9.04 7.78 15.43
C THR A 120 7.87 8.66 14.99
N ASP A 121 7.69 8.85 13.70
CA ASP A 121 6.67 9.71 13.09
C ASP A 121 5.38 8.97 12.70
N ARG A 122 5.32 7.66 12.96
CA ARG A 122 4.18 6.78 12.70
C ARG A 122 3.91 5.87 13.89
N PHE A 123 2.70 5.33 13.95
CA PHE A 123 2.22 4.47 15.02
C PHE A 123 2.18 3.00 14.61
N LEU A 124 2.27 2.11 15.59
CA LEU A 124 1.95 0.70 15.43
C LEU A 124 0.41 0.53 15.28
N PRO A 125 -0.09 -0.43 14.53
CA PRO A 125 0.67 -1.47 13.79
C PRO A 125 1.13 -1.00 12.40
N ASP A 126 0.67 0.15 11.91
CA ASP A 126 0.81 0.58 10.51
C ASP A 126 2.27 0.65 10.06
N LYS A 127 3.16 1.27 10.85
CA LYS A 127 4.59 1.35 10.53
C LYS A 127 5.26 -0.02 10.39
N ALA A 128 4.79 -1.04 11.11
CA ALA A 128 5.31 -2.40 10.98
C ALA A 128 4.72 -3.13 9.77
N ILE A 129 3.46 -2.88 9.45
CA ILE A 129 2.79 -3.39 8.24
C ILE A 129 3.46 -2.84 7.00
N ASP A 130 3.72 -1.53 6.95
CA ASP A 130 4.41 -0.86 5.84
C ASP A 130 5.80 -1.47 5.59
N LEU A 131 6.58 -1.76 6.65
CA LEU A 131 7.88 -2.42 6.51
C LEU A 131 7.77 -3.82 5.88
N VAL A 132 6.76 -4.60 6.28
CA VAL A 132 6.54 -5.94 5.71
C VAL A 132 6.13 -5.82 4.25
N ASP A 133 5.23 -4.90 3.92
CA ASP A 133 4.75 -4.69 2.56
C ASP A 133 5.88 -4.26 1.63
N GLU A 134 6.67 -3.26 2.03
CA GLU A 134 7.80 -2.75 1.25
C GLU A 134 8.89 -3.81 1.07
N ALA A 135 9.25 -4.55 2.13
CA ALA A 135 10.22 -5.63 2.03
C ALA A 135 9.77 -6.74 1.07
N CYS A 136 8.50 -7.11 1.10
CA CYS A 136 7.93 -8.09 0.18
C CYS A 136 7.94 -7.57 -1.27
N ALA A 137 7.61 -6.30 -1.49
CA ALA A 137 7.65 -5.68 -2.81
C ALA A 137 9.08 -5.62 -3.37
N MET A 138 10.07 -5.30 -2.54
CA MET A 138 11.49 -5.32 -2.92
C MET A 138 11.94 -6.71 -3.36
N ILE A 139 11.68 -7.73 -2.55
CA ILE A 139 12.04 -9.12 -2.85
C ILE A 139 11.36 -9.58 -4.15
N LYS A 140 10.08 -9.25 -4.34
CA LYS A 140 9.37 -9.57 -5.56
C LYS A 140 10.01 -8.90 -6.79
N THR A 141 10.38 -7.65 -6.68
CA THR A 141 11.08 -6.92 -7.75
C THR A 141 12.42 -7.56 -8.08
N GLU A 142 13.18 -7.97 -7.06
CA GLU A 142 14.44 -8.70 -7.25
C GLU A 142 14.23 -10.06 -7.92
N MET A 143 13.18 -10.79 -7.56
CA MET A 143 12.83 -12.08 -8.17
C MET A 143 12.39 -11.94 -9.63
N ASP A 144 11.67 -10.86 -9.94
CA ASP A 144 11.15 -10.60 -11.29
C ASP A 144 12.19 -9.88 -12.19
N SER A 145 13.26 -9.30 -11.61
CA SER A 145 14.34 -8.67 -12.37
C SER A 145 15.34 -9.71 -12.85
N MET A 146 15.78 -9.60 -14.12
CA MET A 146 16.91 -10.40 -14.59
C MET A 146 18.17 -10.03 -13.82
N PRO A 147 19.02 -11.00 -13.44
CA PRO A 147 20.33 -10.70 -12.90
C PRO A 147 21.08 -9.71 -13.81
N SER A 148 21.76 -8.73 -13.21
CA SER A 148 22.47 -7.68 -13.98
C SER A 148 23.42 -8.25 -15.04
N GLU A 149 24.07 -9.39 -14.74
CA GLU A 149 24.93 -10.10 -15.68
C GLU A 149 24.18 -10.62 -16.92
N MET A 150 22.95 -11.09 -16.75
CA MET A 150 22.11 -11.54 -17.88
C MET A 150 21.58 -10.36 -18.70
N ASP A 151 21.26 -9.24 -18.04
CA ASP A 151 20.82 -8.03 -18.71
C ASP A 151 21.96 -7.43 -19.57
N ASP A 152 23.17 -7.38 -19.03
CA ASP A 152 24.39 -6.96 -19.75
C ASP A 152 24.66 -7.85 -20.98
N LEU A 153 24.49 -9.17 -20.83
CA LEU A 153 24.63 -10.12 -21.95
C LEU A 153 23.53 -9.90 -23.00
N ALA A 154 22.29 -9.70 -22.60
CA ALA A 154 21.18 -9.43 -23.51
C ALA A 154 21.40 -8.12 -24.28
N HIS A 155 21.87 -7.06 -23.62
CA HIS A 155 22.25 -5.81 -24.26
C HIS A 155 23.40 -6.00 -25.24
N ARG A 156 24.43 -6.79 -24.89
CA ARG A 156 25.56 -7.09 -25.77
C ARG A 156 25.11 -7.87 -27.02
N ILE A 157 24.26 -8.88 -26.84
CA ILE A 157 23.68 -9.63 -27.97
C ILE A 157 22.92 -8.69 -28.91
N THR A 158 22.10 -7.78 -28.36
CA THR A 158 21.34 -6.81 -29.15
C THR A 158 22.28 -5.89 -29.96
N GLN A 159 23.35 -5.38 -29.37
CA GLN A 159 24.35 -4.57 -30.05
C GLN A 159 25.01 -5.33 -31.20
N LEU A 160 25.45 -6.57 -30.96
CA LEU A 160 26.04 -7.42 -31.95
C LEU A 160 25.07 -7.74 -33.12
N GLN A 161 23.79 -7.92 -32.84
CA GLN A 161 22.75 -8.12 -33.87
C GLN A 161 22.57 -6.88 -34.78
N ILE A 162 22.59 -5.68 -34.16
CA ILE A 162 22.52 -4.42 -34.93
C ILE A 162 23.74 -4.26 -35.82
N GLU A 163 24.95 -4.54 -35.30
CA GLU A 163 26.20 -4.51 -36.03
C GLU A 163 26.16 -5.54 -37.20
N GLN A 164 25.64 -6.75 -36.96
CA GLN A 164 25.47 -7.81 -37.97
C GLN A 164 24.61 -7.34 -39.14
N VAL A 165 23.47 -6.69 -38.84
CA VAL A 165 22.58 -6.19 -39.91
C VAL A 165 23.25 -5.10 -40.75
N SER A 166 24.10 -4.27 -40.15
CA SER A 166 24.87 -3.26 -40.84
C SER A 166 25.94 -3.88 -41.75
N LEU A 167 26.75 -4.80 -41.19
CA LEU A 167 27.86 -5.44 -41.93
C LEU A 167 27.37 -6.35 -43.08
N LYS A 168 26.18 -6.95 -42.97
CA LYS A 168 25.58 -7.73 -44.08
C LYS A 168 25.27 -6.91 -45.33
N LYS A 169 25.20 -5.58 -45.24
CA LYS A 169 24.98 -4.68 -46.37
C LYS A 169 26.27 -4.27 -47.06
N GLU A 170 27.41 -4.52 -46.43
CA GLU A 170 28.72 -4.17 -46.94
C GLU A 170 29.38 -5.38 -47.63
N THR A 171 30.16 -5.12 -48.70
CA THR A 171 30.73 -6.17 -49.54
C THR A 171 32.26 -6.20 -49.51
N ASP A 172 32.88 -5.33 -48.71
CA ASP A 172 34.34 -5.26 -48.63
C ASP A 172 34.92 -6.39 -47.72
N ALA A 173 36.17 -6.74 -47.98
CA ALA A 173 36.81 -7.87 -47.31
C ALA A 173 36.99 -7.72 -45.82
N LEU A 174 37.11 -6.48 -45.27
CA LEU A 174 37.22 -6.18 -43.86
C LEU A 174 35.89 -6.40 -43.14
N SER A 175 34.80 -5.91 -43.71
CA SER A 175 33.45 -6.09 -43.18
C SER A 175 33.03 -7.55 -43.16
N GLN A 176 33.40 -8.34 -44.16
CA GLN A 176 33.16 -9.79 -44.17
C GLN A 176 33.98 -10.55 -43.16
N SER A 177 35.22 -10.14 -42.87
CA SER A 177 36.02 -10.74 -41.80
C SER A 177 35.39 -10.46 -40.44
N ARG A 178 35.01 -9.20 -40.20
CA ARG A 178 34.34 -8.79 -38.93
C ARG A 178 33.00 -9.50 -38.74
N LEU A 179 32.24 -9.71 -39.80
CA LEU A 179 30.97 -10.43 -39.78
C LEU A 179 31.13 -11.87 -39.29
N ARG A 180 32.17 -12.58 -39.75
CA ARG A 180 32.46 -13.96 -39.29
C ARG A 180 32.83 -14.02 -37.81
N ASP A 181 33.60 -13.07 -37.33
CA ASP A 181 33.99 -13.03 -35.91
C ASP A 181 32.79 -12.69 -35.02
N LEU A 182 31.94 -11.76 -35.46
CA LEU A 182 30.71 -11.37 -34.81
C LEU A 182 29.69 -12.52 -34.74
N GLU A 183 29.56 -13.33 -35.78
CA GLU A 183 28.69 -14.51 -35.79
C GLU A 183 29.12 -15.55 -34.75
N LYS A 184 30.44 -15.73 -34.53
CA LYS A 184 30.94 -16.57 -33.45
C LYS A 184 30.64 -16.01 -32.06
N GLU A 185 30.82 -14.69 -31.83
CA GLU A 185 30.48 -14.03 -30.61
C GLU A 185 28.98 -14.18 -30.28
N LEU A 186 28.09 -14.04 -31.27
CA LEU A 186 26.66 -14.23 -31.11
C LEU A 186 26.29 -15.68 -30.76
N GLU A 187 26.97 -16.67 -31.33
CA GLU A 187 26.74 -18.09 -31.04
C GLU A 187 27.10 -18.41 -29.58
N ILE A 188 28.24 -17.89 -29.10
CA ILE A 188 28.67 -18.03 -27.69
C ILE A 188 27.71 -17.33 -26.75
N GLY A 189 27.32 -16.09 -27.06
CA GLY A 189 26.37 -15.32 -26.24
C GLY A 189 25.01 -16.01 -26.05
N ARG A 190 24.48 -16.60 -27.15
CA ARG A 190 23.20 -17.33 -27.12
C ARG A 190 23.26 -18.65 -26.35
N ALA A 191 24.43 -19.23 -26.16
CA ALA A 191 24.59 -20.45 -25.35
C ALA A 191 24.64 -20.19 -23.85
N HIS A 192 24.75 -18.93 -23.43
CA HIS A 192 24.84 -18.51 -22.02
C HIS A 192 23.56 -17.84 -21.51
N VAL A 193 22.59 -17.55 -22.35
CA VAL A 193 21.24 -17.04 -22.04
C VAL A 193 20.23 -18.17 -22.16
#